data_c51cad6a318f34522d56b9dde25dd988
#
_entry.id   c51cad6a318f34522d56b9dde25dd988
#
_cell.length_a   1.000
_cell.length_b   1.000
_cell.length_c   1.000
_cell.angle_alpha   90.00
_cell.angle_beta   90.00
_cell.angle_gamma   90.00
#
_symmetry.space_group_name_H-M   'P 1'
#
loop_
_entity.id
_entity.type
_entity.pdbx_description
1 polymer ?
#
loop_
_entity_poly.entity_id
_entity_poly.type
_entity_poly.pdbx_seq_one_letter_code
_entity_poly.pdbx_strand_id
1 'polypeptide(L)'
;MPRPKNKKDLITAANTGYEKLLAMIENRTDVEKETAYDFSLDEKKKEAHWRRDKNLRDVLMHLNEWHLLLLEWIKNRENGSSKPFLMEGYNWKTYGDMNMIFYRRCQKITEEEALARFKDSHKKVMEALET
;
A
#
# COMPACT_ATOMS: atom_id res chain seq x y z
N MET A 1 -17.81 -5.63 2.46
CA MET A 1 -17.20 -6.69 3.27
C MET A 1 -16.98 -6.18 4.69
N PRO A 2 -17.44 -6.90 5.70
CA PRO A 2 -17.22 -6.46 7.08
C PRO A 2 -15.72 -6.51 7.43
N ARG A 3 -15.30 -5.65 8.34
CA ARG A 3 -13.92 -5.65 8.81
C ARG A 3 -13.61 -6.95 9.56
N PRO A 4 -12.42 -7.53 9.38
CA PRO A 4 -12.00 -8.69 10.17
C PRO A 4 -12.04 -8.37 11.68
N LYS A 5 -12.53 -9.32 12.47
CA LYS A 5 -12.68 -9.13 13.92
C LYS A 5 -11.67 -9.94 14.74
N ASN A 6 -10.92 -10.79 14.09
CA ASN A 6 -9.90 -11.61 14.74
C ASN A 6 -8.72 -11.85 13.80
N LYS A 7 -7.64 -12.40 14.34
CA LYS A 7 -6.40 -12.64 13.59
C LYS A 7 -6.60 -13.57 12.40
N LYS A 8 -7.35 -14.66 12.58
CA LYS A 8 -7.61 -15.63 11.52
C LYS A 8 -8.35 -14.99 10.35
N ASP A 9 -9.38 -14.20 10.63
CA ASP A 9 -10.16 -13.51 9.60
C ASP A 9 -9.32 -12.44 8.89
N LEU A 10 -8.44 -11.76 9.63
CA LEU A 10 -7.52 -10.77 9.06
C LEU A 10 -6.57 -11.43 8.06
N ILE A 11 -5.96 -12.55 8.43
CA ILE A 11 -5.05 -13.29 7.55
C ILE A 11 -5.78 -13.76 6.30
N THR A 12 -6.98 -14.32 6.45
CA THR A 12 -7.80 -14.77 5.32
C THR A 12 -8.15 -13.61 4.39
N ALA A 13 -8.61 -12.49 4.94
CA ALA A 13 -8.96 -11.31 4.14
C ALA A 13 -7.76 -10.73 3.41
N ALA A 14 -6.60 -10.67 4.08
CA ALA A 14 -5.37 -10.17 3.49
C ALA A 14 -4.91 -11.04 2.30
N ASN A 15 -4.92 -12.36 2.46
CA ASN A 15 -4.55 -13.28 1.39
C ASN A 15 -5.54 -13.21 0.22
N THR A 16 -6.83 -13.18 0.50
CA THR A 16 -7.86 -13.09 -0.54
C THR A 16 -7.73 -11.79 -1.34
N GLY A 17 -7.55 -10.66 -0.65
CA GLY A 17 -7.38 -9.37 -1.31
C GLY A 17 -6.11 -9.31 -2.14
N TYR A 18 -5.02 -9.87 -1.64
CA TYR A 18 -3.74 -9.95 -2.34
C TYR A 18 -3.85 -10.77 -3.62
N GLU A 19 -4.46 -11.95 -3.55
CA GLU A 19 -4.64 -12.82 -4.72
C GLU A 19 -5.52 -12.16 -5.79
N LYS A 20 -6.59 -11.47 -5.38
CA LYS A 20 -7.44 -10.72 -6.30
C LYS A 20 -6.67 -9.60 -6.98
N LEU A 21 -5.85 -8.88 -6.25
CA LEU A 21 -5.03 -7.81 -6.81
C LEU A 21 -4.03 -8.35 -7.83
N LEU A 22 -3.33 -9.43 -7.52
CA LEU A 22 -2.38 -10.03 -8.45
C LEU A 22 -3.08 -10.53 -9.72
N ALA A 23 -4.25 -11.18 -9.59
CA ALA A 23 -5.02 -11.64 -10.75
C ALA A 23 -5.44 -10.45 -11.64
N MET A 24 -5.88 -9.36 -11.05
CA MET A 24 -6.24 -8.14 -11.78
C MET A 24 -5.03 -7.59 -12.55
N ILE A 25 -3.86 -7.56 -11.90
CA ILE A 25 -2.63 -7.07 -12.52
C ILE A 25 -2.24 -7.92 -13.73
N GLU A 26 -2.30 -9.24 -13.59
CA GLU A 26 -1.96 -10.17 -14.68
C GLU A 26 -2.93 -10.10 -15.85
N ASN A 27 -4.19 -9.78 -15.60
CA ASN A 27 -5.25 -9.73 -16.61
C ASN A 27 -5.38 -8.38 -17.32
N ARG A 28 -4.52 -7.41 -17.03
CA ARG A 28 -4.57 -6.10 -17.68
C ARG A 28 -4.21 -6.21 -19.16
N THR A 29 -4.90 -5.45 -20.01
CA THR A 29 -4.54 -5.29 -21.42
C THR A 29 -3.31 -4.37 -21.53
N ASP A 30 -2.65 -4.38 -22.70
CA ASP A 30 -1.51 -3.49 -22.93
C ASP A 30 -1.91 -2.01 -22.87
N VAL A 31 -3.11 -1.69 -23.35
CA VAL A 31 -3.67 -0.33 -23.26
C VAL A 31 -3.84 0.09 -21.80
N GLU A 32 -4.40 -0.80 -20.98
CA GLU A 32 -4.58 -0.53 -19.55
C GLU A 32 -3.25 -0.31 -18.83
N LYS A 33 -2.20 -1.05 -19.20
CA LYS A 33 -0.87 -0.90 -18.61
C LYS A 33 -0.22 0.44 -18.92
N GLU A 34 -0.50 0.99 -20.10
CA GLU A 34 0.14 2.22 -20.61
C GLU A 34 -0.66 3.49 -20.32
N THR A 35 -1.95 3.35 -20.00
CA THR A 35 -2.83 4.49 -19.78
C THR A 35 -2.73 4.99 -18.33
N ALA A 36 -2.40 6.28 -18.17
CA ALA A 36 -2.39 6.91 -16.85
C ALA A 36 -3.82 7.05 -16.32
N TYR A 37 -3.97 6.91 -15.00
CA TYR A 37 -5.26 7.10 -14.33
C TYR A 37 -5.64 8.59 -14.32
N ASP A 38 -6.88 8.87 -14.65
CA ASP A 38 -7.42 10.22 -14.60
C ASP A 38 -8.86 10.19 -14.03
N PHE A 39 -8.98 10.61 -12.79
CA PHE A 39 -10.26 10.70 -12.09
C PHE A 39 -10.70 12.15 -11.88
N SER A 40 -10.07 13.11 -12.58
CA SER A 40 -10.31 14.53 -12.40
C SER A 40 -11.76 14.95 -12.64
N LEU A 41 -12.48 14.21 -13.50
CA LEU A 41 -13.88 14.49 -13.85
C LEU A 41 -14.88 13.68 -13.02
N ASP A 42 -14.42 12.80 -12.13
CA ASP A 42 -15.29 11.98 -11.29
C ASP A 42 -15.55 12.69 -9.96
N GLU A 43 -16.76 13.22 -9.79
CA GLU A 43 -17.15 13.96 -8.60
C GLU A 43 -17.14 13.12 -7.33
N LYS A 44 -17.24 11.79 -7.45
CA LYS A 44 -17.22 10.86 -6.30
C LYS A 44 -15.80 10.54 -5.83
N LYS A 45 -14.78 10.89 -6.62
CA LYS A 45 -13.38 10.57 -6.35
C LYS A 45 -12.60 11.83 -6.03
N LYS A 46 -12.88 12.41 -4.87
CA LYS A 46 -12.30 13.69 -4.42
C LYS A 46 -11.09 13.53 -3.49
N GLU A 47 -10.88 12.34 -2.95
CA GLU A 47 -9.77 12.08 -2.05
C GLU A 47 -8.43 12.23 -2.77
N ALA A 48 -7.40 12.64 -2.02
CA ALA A 48 -6.09 12.98 -2.58
C ALA A 48 -5.49 11.88 -3.46
N HIS A 49 -5.64 10.61 -3.07
CA HIS A 49 -5.03 9.50 -3.81
C HIS A 49 -5.57 9.36 -5.23
N TRP A 50 -6.82 9.76 -5.51
CA TRP A 50 -7.40 9.68 -6.86
C TRP A 50 -6.70 10.61 -7.85
N ARG A 51 -6.11 11.69 -7.36
CA ARG A 51 -5.38 12.66 -8.19
C ARG A 51 -3.88 12.41 -8.18
N ARG A 52 -3.37 11.83 -7.11
CA ARG A 52 -1.95 11.56 -6.89
C ARG A 52 -1.46 10.38 -7.72
N ASP A 53 -2.12 9.22 -7.56
CA ASP A 53 -1.65 7.98 -8.16
C ASP A 53 -2.07 7.90 -9.63
N LYS A 54 -1.11 7.83 -10.54
CA LYS A 54 -1.33 7.89 -11.98
C LYS A 54 -1.23 6.53 -12.67
N ASN A 55 -0.66 5.54 -11.99
CA ASN A 55 -0.46 4.22 -12.56
C ASN A 55 -0.34 3.18 -11.43
N LEU A 56 -0.24 1.92 -11.83
CA LEU A 56 -0.12 0.82 -10.89
C LEU A 56 1.15 0.92 -10.03
N ARG A 57 2.28 1.36 -10.61
CA ARG A 57 3.52 1.57 -9.84
C ARG A 57 3.27 2.46 -8.63
N ASP A 58 2.57 3.57 -8.82
CA ASP A 58 2.27 4.51 -7.74
C ASP A 58 1.44 3.84 -6.63
N VAL A 59 0.42 3.08 -7.02
CA VAL A 59 -0.42 2.34 -6.06
C VAL A 59 0.38 1.29 -5.32
N LEU A 60 1.16 0.48 -6.03
CA LEU A 60 1.95 -0.59 -5.41
C LEU A 60 2.99 -0.04 -4.44
N MET A 61 3.66 1.06 -4.80
CA MET A 61 4.65 1.66 -3.91
C MET A 61 4.01 2.32 -2.70
N HIS A 62 2.81 2.90 -2.86
CA HIS A 62 2.05 3.41 -1.72
C HIS A 62 1.76 2.27 -0.72
N LEU A 63 1.25 1.14 -1.21
CA LEU A 63 0.97 -0.03 -0.39
C LEU A 63 2.25 -0.58 0.25
N ASN A 64 3.34 -0.66 -0.52
CA ASN A 64 4.63 -1.12 -0.02
C ASN A 64 5.13 -0.26 1.14
N GLU A 65 5.07 1.07 1.01
CA GLU A 65 5.52 1.98 2.06
C GLU A 65 4.69 1.82 3.35
N TRP A 66 3.38 1.63 3.23
CA TRP A 66 2.54 1.37 4.38
C TRP A 66 2.81 -0.01 5.01
N HIS A 67 3.16 -1.03 4.22
CA HIS A 67 3.65 -2.31 4.74
C HIS A 67 4.91 -2.11 5.57
N LEU A 68 5.85 -1.29 5.09
CA LEU A 68 7.09 -1.02 5.81
C LEU A 68 6.83 -0.28 7.12
N LEU A 69 5.88 0.67 7.14
CA LEU A 69 5.46 1.34 8.37
C LEU A 69 4.90 0.33 9.38
N LEU A 70 4.06 -0.58 8.93
CA LEU A 70 3.48 -1.61 9.79
C LEU A 70 4.56 -2.53 10.37
N LEU A 71 5.48 -2.99 9.53
CA LEU A 71 6.59 -3.86 9.98
C LEU A 71 7.48 -3.17 11.00
N GLU A 72 7.80 -1.90 10.79
CA GLU A 72 8.58 -1.11 11.73
C GLU A 72 7.83 -0.94 13.05
N TRP A 73 6.52 -0.68 13.00
CA TRP A 73 5.69 -0.53 14.19
C TRP A 73 5.66 -1.84 15.00
N ILE A 74 5.49 -2.99 14.33
CA ILE A 74 5.50 -4.31 15.00
C ILE A 74 6.83 -4.53 15.68
N LYS A 75 7.95 -4.28 14.99
CA LYS A 75 9.30 -4.40 15.52
C LYS A 75 9.50 -3.53 16.76
N ASN A 76 9.05 -2.27 16.69
CA ASN A 76 9.16 -1.35 17.81
C ASN A 76 8.37 -1.84 19.02
N ARG A 77 7.17 -2.39 18.82
CA ARG A 77 6.35 -2.95 19.91
C ARG A 77 7.00 -4.17 20.54
N GLU A 78 7.58 -5.05 19.74
CA GLU A 78 8.31 -6.22 20.24
C GLU A 78 9.52 -5.80 21.11
N ASN A 79 10.15 -4.69 20.76
CA ASN A 79 11.30 -4.14 21.50
C ASN A 79 10.91 -3.21 22.64
N GLY A 80 9.62 -3.08 22.94
CA GLY A 80 9.13 -2.22 24.01
C GLY A 80 9.14 -0.73 23.70
N SER A 81 9.35 -0.34 22.45
CA SER A 81 9.31 1.05 22.03
C SER A 81 7.88 1.55 21.85
N SER A 82 7.61 2.79 22.22
CA SER A 82 6.32 3.45 22.07
C SER A 82 6.26 4.38 20.86
N LYS A 83 7.15 4.23 19.89
CA LYS A 83 7.16 5.07 18.69
C LYS A 83 5.82 4.97 17.94
N PRO A 84 5.31 6.10 17.40
CA PRO A 84 4.07 6.11 16.64
C PRO A 84 4.18 5.27 15.37
N PHE A 85 3.03 4.90 14.82
CA PHE A 85 2.94 4.15 13.55
C PHE A 85 3.46 4.98 12.36
N LEU A 86 3.08 6.25 12.28
CA LEU A 86 3.46 7.12 11.17
C LEU A 86 4.91 7.56 11.27
N MET A 87 5.48 7.98 10.13
CA MET A 87 6.84 8.55 10.10
C MET A 87 6.94 9.71 11.08
N GLU A 88 8.13 9.89 11.64
CA GLU A 88 8.45 11.02 12.52
C GLU A 88 8.10 12.35 11.84
N GLY A 89 7.43 13.22 12.59
CA GLY A 89 6.99 14.52 12.09
C GLY A 89 5.60 14.53 11.46
N TYR A 90 4.94 13.37 11.34
CA TYR A 90 3.60 13.26 10.75
C TYR A 90 2.59 12.70 11.75
N ASN A 91 1.32 13.08 11.56
CA ASN A 91 0.21 12.58 12.38
C ASN A 91 -1.01 12.30 11.47
N TRP A 92 -2.10 11.85 12.06
CA TRP A 92 -3.29 11.49 11.29
C TRP A 92 -4.00 12.68 10.62
N LYS A 93 -3.56 13.92 10.89
CA LYS A 93 -4.01 15.11 10.18
C LYS A 93 -3.09 15.46 9.00
N THR A 94 -1.82 15.04 9.05
CA THR A 94 -0.79 15.39 8.06
C THR A 94 -0.28 14.19 7.27
N TYR A 95 -0.84 13.00 7.44
CA TYR A 95 -0.37 11.79 6.75
C TYR A 95 -0.48 11.88 5.22
N GLY A 96 -1.35 12.74 4.70
CA GLY A 96 -1.43 13.01 3.27
C GLY A 96 -0.12 13.57 2.70
N ASP A 97 0.55 14.44 3.45
CA ASP A 97 1.87 14.97 3.07
C ASP A 97 2.93 13.87 3.09
N MET A 98 2.85 12.96 4.07
CA MET A 98 3.71 11.78 4.13
C MET A 98 3.53 10.90 2.88
N ASN A 99 2.29 10.66 2.47
CA ASN A 99 1.98 9.90 1.26
C ASN A 99 2.55 10.56 0.00
N MET A 100 2.60 11.89 -0.05
CA MET A 100 3.23 12.61 -1.16
C MET A 100 4.73 12.38 -1.21
N ILE A 101 5.39 12.24 -0.06
CA ILE A 101 6.82 11.88 -0.01
C ILE A 101 7.01 10.48 -0.60
N PHE A 102 6.18 9.51 -0.24
CA PHE A 102 6.23 8.17 -0.80
C PHE A 102 6.03 8.19 -2.31
N TYR A 103 5.04 8.95 -2.78
CA TYR A 103 4.79 9.12 -4.22
C TYR A 103 6.03 9.65 -4.94
N ARG A 104 6.67 10.69 -4.42
CA ARG A 104 7.85 11.29 -5.04
C ARG A 104 9.05 10.36 -5.07
N ARG A 105 9.24 9.56 -4.02
CA ARG A 105 10.35 8.60 -3.92
C ARG A 105 10.27 7.52 -5.00
N CYS A 106 9.08 7.14 -5.43
CA CYS A 106 8.91 6.02 -6.33
C CYS A 106 8.94 6.38 -7.83
N GLN A 107 9.06 7.66 -8.18
CA GLN A 107 8.94 8.08 -9.58
C GLN A 107 10.03 7.54 -10.51
N LYS A 108 11.16 7.10 -9.95
CA LYS A 108 12.26 6.49 -10.72
C LYS A 108 12.26 4.96 -10.68
N ILE A 109 11.30 4.37 -9.98
CA ILE A 109 11.18 2.91 -9.84
C ILE A 109 10.29 2.38 -10.96
N THR A 110 10.68 1.25 -11.58
CA THR A 110 9.85 0.62 -12.60
C THR A 110 8.65 -0.08 -11.96
N GLU A 111 7.60 -0.33 -12.76
CA GLU A 111 6.44 -1.09 -12.28
C GLU A 111 6.85 -2.51 -11.87
N GLU A 112 7.76 -3.15 -12.60
CA GLU A 112 8.26 -4.49 -12.25
C GLU A 112 8.94 -4.50 -10.89
N GLU A 113 9.78 -3.50 -10.62
CA GLU A 113 10.44 -3.38 -9.32
C GLU A 113 9.43 -3.09 -8.21
N ALA A 114 8.45 -2.21 -8.48
CA ALA A 114 7.37 -1.90 -7.53
C ALA A 114 6.59 -3.16 -7.17
N LEU A 115 6.24 -3.98 -8.15
CA LEU A 115 5.53 -5.24 -7.92
C LEU A 115 6.37 -6.21 -7.09
N ALA A 116 7.66 -6.33 -7.38
CA ALA A 116 8.58 -7.19 -6.62
C ALA A 116 8.67 -6.74 -5.15
N ARG A 117 8.80 -5.44 -4.92
CA ARG A 117 8.84 -4.87 -3.56
C ARG A 117 7.55 -5.09 -2.81
N PHE A 118 6.42 -4.89 -3.48
CA PHE A 118 5.10 -5.11 -2.88
C PHE A 118 4.90 -6.57 -2.48
N LYS A 119 5.27 -7.51 -3.34
CA LYS A 119 5.19 -8.94 -3.03
C LYS A 119 6.07 -9.31 -1.84
N ASP A 120 7.28 -8.77 -1.78
CA ASP A 120 8.21 -9.01 -0.67
C ASP A 120 7.68 -8.44 0.65
N SER A 121 7.20 -7.20 0.64
CA SER A 121 6.66 -6.58 1.85
C SER A 121 5.39 -7.27 2.32
N HIS A 122 4.52 -7.69 1.41
CA HIS A 122 3.33 -8.47 1.74
C HIS A 122 3.71 -9.78 2.44
N LYS A 123 4.68 -10.50 1.89
CA LYS A 123 5.17 -11.76 2.48
C LYS A 123 5.66 -11.52 3.91
N LYS A 124 6.45 -10.47 4.13
CA LYS A 124 6.96 -10.13 5.47
C LYS A 124 5.85 -9.77 6.44
N VAL A 125 4.83 -9.04 5.97
CA VAL A 125 3.67 -8.71 6.81
C VAL A 125 2.92 -9.99 7.20
N MET A 126 2.69 -10.89 6.25
CA MET A 126 2.00 -12.16 6.54
C MET A 126 2.78 -13.02 7.51
N GLU A 127 4.09 -13.10 7.38
CA GLU A 127 4.96 -13.81 8.34
C GLU A 127 4.85 -13.21 9.74
N ALA A 128 4.84 -11.89 9.84
CA ALA A 128 4.69 -11.19 11.12
C ALA A 128 3.32 -11.47 11.77
N LEU A 129 2.25 -11.53 10.97
CA LEU A 129 0.90 -11.84 11.46
C LEU A 129 0.76 -13.28 11.96
N GLU A 130 1.54 -14.21 11.42
CA GLU A 130 1.48 -15.63 11.78
C GLU A 130 2.28 -15.98 13.03
N THR A 131 3.10 -15.08 13.54
CA THR A 131 3.90 -15.32 14.75
C THR A 131 3.14 -15.03 16.06
#